data_e09888dd4f5a7f7d97e1db5f0847e301
#
_entry.id   e09888dd4f5a7f7d97e1db5f0847e301
#
_cell.length_a   1.000
_cell.length_b   1.000
_cell.length_c   1.000
_cell.angle_alpha   90.00
_cell.angle_beta   90.00
_cell.angle_gamma   90.00
#
_symmetry.space_group_name_H-M   'P 1'
#
loop_
_entity.id
_entity.type
_entity.pdbx_description
1 polymer ?
#
loop_
_entity_poly.entity_id
_entity_poly.type
_entity_poly.pdbx_seq_one_letter_code
_entity_poly.pdbx_strand_id
1 'polypeptide(L)'
;MDTDSAIPPISTFATRLRDTQPQHQQSAPAQETFYRNLEEVLDVRRSSSLYYSIVENSWQAGDAADFCSGDILSLGRSDARRAEFLAELARHPDFSTGSSGVRLMDGNYSYLEQAEREIAAFHGAEAGLIVGSAFEANVAVWTSLPRPGDVVVYDSLVHASTHEGVKQSLAMEKFEFPHNDVEGFRSVLLEVLESQRLVRQGKRSILVAVESIYSMDGDVCPLQELVDVSREVSDGQGNIQFVVDEAHSVGVIGPKGAGLVCELGLQKDTAVVVHSYAIILGNKIIRGALANFARSVIYTTAPSFPFVAAIKSGYTLLEAGRTEEAQEHIQDLARLFFDSLTSHPAWSAARERGLLRVPLAEGWEDRPFLAHIIPISTGQKYTWWLYFHLLALSFCVFPVEHPVVPLGQGRLRVILHASNTEDQIQRFVDAIFSWVEEMIQIEDGETSETVSHAARRVYAWMRREKLTGYGMA
;
A
#
# COMPACT_ATOMS: atom_id res chain seq x y z
N MET A 1 35.82 -10.60 -21.16
CA MET A 1 34.69 -9.65 -21.33
C MET A 1 33.74 -9.94 -20.20
N ASP A 2 33.65 -9.01 -19.24
CA ASP A 2 32.80 -9.18 -18.05
C ASP A 2 31.32 -9.17 -18.44
N THR A 3 30.70 -10.33 -18.39
CA THR A 3 29.25 -10.50 -18.59
C THR A 3 28.45 -10.16 -17.33
N ASP A 4 29.06 -9.56 -16.32
CA ASP A 4 28.47 -9.27 -15.00
C ASP A 4 27.76 -7.90 -14.91
N SER A 5 27.75 -7.09 -15.99
CA SER A 5 27.21 -5.73 -15.96
C SER A 5 25.80 -5.58 -16.53
N ALA A 6 25.13 -6.66 -16.91
CA ALA A 6 23.96 -6.62 -17.80
C ALA A 6 22.62 -7.09 -17.18
N ILE A 7 22.46 -7.14 -15.86
CA ILE A 7 21.13 -7.41 -15.28
C ILE A 7 20.55 -6.10 -14.75
N PRO A 8 19.61 -5.45 -15.46
CA PRO A 8 19.06 -4.13 -15.11
C PRO A 8 18.58 -3.99 -13.65
N PRO A 9 17.89 -5.00 -13.06
CA PRO A 9 17.44 -4.91 -11.68
C PRO A 9 18.59 -4.81 -10.66
N ILE A 10 19.74 -5.50 -10.93
CA ILE A 10 20.91 -5.45 -10.04
C ILE A 10 21.57 -4.06 -10.07
N SER A 11 21.55 -3.36 -11.19
CA SER A 11 22.15 -2.01 -11.29
C SER A 11 21.42 -1.00 -10.41
N THR A 12 20.09 -1.02 -10.38
CA THR A 12 19.29 -0.13 -9.49
C THR A 12 19.54 -0.46 -8.02
N PHE A 13 19.58 -1.75 -7.67
CA PHE A 13 19.91 -2.20 -6.32
C PHE A 13 21.34 -1.76 -5.94
N ALA A 14 22.31 -1.91 -6.85
CA ALA A 14 23.68 -1.50 -6.63
C ALA A 14 23.82 0.01 -6.35
N THR A 15 23.07 0.85 -7.07
CA THR A 15 23.06 2.29 -6.84
C THR A 15 22.48 2.61 -5.46
N ARG A 16 21.33 2.03 -5.11
CA ARG A 16 20.73 2.19 -3.77
C ARG A 16 21.71 1.79 -2.68
N LEU A 17 22.38 0.66 -2.87
CA LEU A 17 23.33 0.13 -1.89
C LEU A 17 24.52 1.07 -1.65
N ARG A 18 25.05 1.69 -2.69
CA ARG A 18 26.15 2.68 -2.56
C ARG A 18 25.71 3.90 -1.78
N ASP A 19 24.51 4.41 -2.05
CA ASP A 19 23.98 5.59 -1.38
C ASP A 19 23.69 5.34 0.11
N THR A 20 23.40 4.09 0.48
CA THR A 20 23.07 3.71 1.87
C THR A 20 24.30 3.47 2.75
N GLN A 21 25.52 3.49 2.19
CA GLN A 21 26.73 3.27 2.98
C GLN A 21 27.12 4.53 3.78
N PRO A 22 27.67 4.36 5.00
CA PRO A 22 28.27 5.47 5.73
C PRO A 22 29.35 6.14 4.85
N GLN A 23 29.23 7.42 4.64
CA GLN A 23 30.29 8.17 3.95
C GLN A 23 31.41 8.37 4.95
N HIS A 24 32.51 7.60 4.82
CA HIS A 24 33.70 7.89 5.58
C HIS A 24 34.10 9.35 5.30
N GLN A 25 34.09 10.18 6.34
CA GLN A 25 34.53 11.55 6.29
C GLN A 25 35.94 11.63 5.73
N GLN A 26 36.08 11.77 4.42
CA GLN A 26 37.24 12.53 3.89
C GLN A 26 37.01 13.92 4.43
N SER A 27 37.99 14.46 5.12
CA SER A 27 37.99 15.77 5.78
C SER A 27 37.32 16.84 4.90
N ALA A 28 35.98 16.92 5.03
CA ALA A 28 35.24 17.99 4.41
C ALA A 28 35.63 19.31 5.07
N PRO A 29 35.76 20.41 4.30
CA PRO A 29 35.92 21.72 4.88
C PRO A 29 34.86 21.93 5.94
N ALA A 30 35.16 22.61 7.05
CA ALA A 30 34.33 22.77 8.21
C ALA A 30 32.87 23.07 7.81
N GLN A 31 32.03 22.07 7.81
CA GLN A 31 30.59 22.21 7.52
C GLN A 31 29.95 23.07 8.60
N GLU A 32 29.01 23.93 8.20
CA GLU A 32 28.17 24.65 9.13
C GLU A 32 27.43 23.64 10.08
N THR A 33 27.25 24.02 11.34
CA THR A 33 26.67 23.15 12.38
C THR A 33 25.35 22.48 11.95
N PHE A 34 24.53 23.20 11.22
CA PHE A 34 23.24 22.67 10.73
C PHE A 34 23.42 21.44 9.82
N TYR A 35 24.27 21.54 8.82
CA TYR A 35 24.49 20.44 7.86
C TYR A 35 25.22 19.26 8.52
N ARG A 36 26.17 19.56 9.42
CA ARG A 36 26.84 18.51 10.18
C ARG A 36 25.84 17.70 11.03
N ASN A 37 24.94 18.36 11.74
CA ASN A 37 23.94 17.69 12.56
C ASN A 37 22.98 16.84 11.71
N LEU A 38 22.61 17.28 10.50
CA LEU A 38 21.81 16.49 9.57
C LEU A 38 22.60 15.27 9.09
N GLU A 39 23.88 15.42 8.73
CA GLU A 39 24.71 14.29 8.28
C GLU A 39 24.90 13.25 9.38
N GLU A 40 25.10 13.66 10.62
CA GLU A 40 25.17 12.76 11.79
C GLU A 40 23.90 11.91 11.92
N VAL A 41 22.70 12.48 11.74
CA VAL A 41 21.42 11.74 11.78
C VAL A 41 21.28 10.80 10.57
N LEU A 42 21.73 11.23 9.39
CA LEU A 42 21.73 10.38 8.20
C LEU A 42 22.72 9.21 8.33
N ASP A 43 23.88 9.42 8.94
CA ASP A 43 24.85 8.36 9.20
C ASP A 43 24.32 7.32 10.21
N VAL A 44 23.54 7.74 11.20
CA VAL A 44 22.82 6.79 12.07
C VAL A 44 21.88 5.91 11.25
N ARG A 45 21.13 6.49 10.30
CA ARG A 45 20.25 5.73 9.41
C ARG A 45 21.03 4.77 8.49
N ARG A 46 22.17 5.23 7.92
CA ARG A 46 23.05 4.38 7.09
C ARG A 46 23.60 3.19 7.89
N SER A 47 24.10 3.45 9.09
CA SER A 47 24.63 2.41 10.00
C SER A 47 23.58 1.36 10.41
N SER A 48 22.31 1.80 10.48
CA SER A 48 21.18 0.93 10.83
C SER A 48 20.51 0.30 9.61
N SER A 49 21.04 0.47 8.39
CA SER A 49 20.43 0.05 7.12
C SER A 49 19.00 0.60 6.89
N LEU A 50 18.69 1.76 7.48
CA LEU A 50 17.40 2.45 7.39
C LEU A 50 17.44 3.70 6.48
N TYR A 51 18.51 3.89 5.76
CA TYR A 51 18.65 5.02 4.85
C TYR A 51 17.91 4.74 3.53
N TYR A 52 17.06 5.68 3.12
CA TYR A 52 16.37 5.62 1.83
C TYR A 52 17.07 6.52 0.81
N SER A 53 17.34 5.98 -0.38
CA SER A 53 17.80 6.78 -1.53
C SER A 53 16.72 6.86 -2.60
N ILE A 54 16.63 8.04 -3.23
CA ILE A 54 15.74 8.27 -4.37
C ILE A 54 16.56 7.96 -5.63
N VAL A 55 16.26 6.82 -6.26
CA VAL A 55 16.94 6.37 -7.47
C VAL A 55 15.93 6.02 -8.56
N GLU A 56 16.32 6.20 -9.82
CA GLU A 56 15.52 5.78 -10.95
C GLU A 56 15.39 4.26 -10.99
N ASN A 57 14.19 3.77 -11.21
CA ASN A 57 13.91 2.33 -11.34
C ASN A 57 14.17 1.88 -12.78
N SER A 58 15.41 1.50 -13.09
CA SER A 58 15.81 1.07 -14.44
C SER A 58 15.13 -0.24 -14.89
N TRP A 59 14.64 -1.08 -13.97
CA TRP A 59 13.92 -2.31 -14.30
C TRP A 59 12.63 -2.05 -15.08
N GLN A 60 11.98 -0.89 -14.88
CA GLN A 60 10.78 -0.52 -15.63
C GLN A 60 11.02 -0.33 -17.14
N ALA A 61 12.26 -0.12 -17.55
CA ALA A 61 12.66 0.00 -18.96
C ALA A 61 13.15 -1.32 -19.56
N GLY A 62 13.25 -2.40 -18.77
CA GLY A 62 13.74 -3.72 -19.17
C GLY A 62 12.64 -4.78 -19.30
N ASP A 63 13.04 -6.01 -19.57
CA ASP A 63 12.15 -7.17 -19.70
C ASP A 63 11.83 -7.87 -18.37
N ALA A 64 12.12 -7.21 -17.24
CA ALA A 64 11.86 -7.78 -15.92
C ALA A 64 10.35 -7.80 -15.62
N ALA A 65 9.86 -8.93 -15.10
CA ALA A 65 8.47 -9.06 -14.69
C ALA A 65 8.21 -8.21 -13.43
N ASP A 66 7.20 -7.36 -13.49
CA ASP A 66 6.81 -6.50 -12.37
C ASP A 66 5.92 -7.26 -11.39
N PHE A 67 6.42 -7.42 -10.17
CA PHE A 67 5.68 -7.91 -9.00
C PHE A 67 5.80 -6.93 -7.82
N CYS A 68 6.02 -5.64 -8.11
CA CYS A 68 6.41 -4.64 -7.10
C CYS A 68 5.60 -3.34 -7.16
N SER A 69 5.26 -2.83 -8.36
CA SER A 69 4.66 -1.50 -8.50
C SER A 69 3.23 -1.44 -7.95
N GLY A 70 2.74 -0.22 -7.71
CA GLY A 70 1.33 0.01 -7.34
C GLY A 70 0.38 0.14 -8.53
N ASP A 71 0.84 -0.10 -9.78
CA ASP A 71 0.03 0.00 -11.00
C ASP A 71 -0.70 -1.31 -11.30
N ILE A 72 -1.56 -1.73 -10.38
CA ILE A 72 -2.20 -3.04 -10.33
C ILE A 72 -2.96 -3.38 -11.63
N LEU A 73 -3.77 -2.46 -12.13
CA LEU A 73 -4.49 -2.60 -13.40
C LEU A 73 -3.61 -2.31 -14.64
N SER A 74 -2.32 -2.04 -14.44
CA SER A 74 -1.36 -1.68 -15.50
C SER A 74 -1.82 -0.51 -16.38
N LEU A 75 -2.56 0.41 -15.79
CA LEU A 75 -3.10 1.58 -16.48
C LEU A 75 -2.07 2.69 -16.70
N GLY A 76 -1.02 2.74 -15.91
CA GLY A 76 -0.02 3.81 -15.96
C GLY A 76 0.68 3.93 -17.32
N ARG A 77 0.84 2.81 -18.03
CA ARG A 77 1.43 2.73 -19.37
C ARG A 77 0.44 2.31 -20.46
N SER A 78 -0.84 2.16 -20.12
CA SER A 78 -1.89 1.75 -21.03
C SER A 78 -2.13 2.79 -22.12
N ASP A 79 -2.12 2.35 -23.38
CA ASP A 79 -2.49 3.21 -24.52
C ASP A 79 -3.94 3.66 -24.43
N ALA A 80 -4.83 2.81 -23.91
CA ALA A 80 -6.24 3.15 -23.70
C ALA A 80 -6.41 4.32 -22.72
N ARG A 81 -5.69 4.29 -21.60
CA ARG A 81 -5.73 5.41 -20.63
C ARG A 81 -5.08 6.66 -21.18
N ARG A 82 -3.95 6.52 -21.87
CA ARG A 82 -3.29 7.66 -22.53
C ARG A 82 -4.21 8.31 -23.54
N ALA A 83 -4.89 7.52 -24.39
CA ALA A 83 -5.83 8.02 -25.37
C ALA A 83 -7.00 8.76 -24.69
N GLU A 84 -7.57 8.19 -23.62
CA GLU A 84 -8.67 8.85 -22.88
C GLU A 84 -8.22 10.13 -22.21
N PHE A 85 -7.02 10.15 -21.61
CA PHE A 85 -6.45 11.37 -21.02
C PHE A 85 -6.25 12.47 -22.07
N LEU A 86 -5.70 12.14 -23.25
CA LEU A 86 -5.50 13.10 -24.34
C LEU A 86 -6.84 13.57 -24.92
N ALA A 87 -7.85 12.69 -25.01
CA ALA A 87 -9.18 13.06 -25.42
C ALA A 87 -9.84 14.04 -24.43
N GLU A 88 -9.62 13.83 -23.12
CA GLU A 88 -10.12 14.72 -22.08
C GLU A 88 -9.48 16.11 -22.19
N LEU A 89 -8.17 16.21 -22.41
CA LEU A 89 -7.50 17.49 -22.68
C LEU A 89 -8.04 18.17 -23.93
N ALA A 90 -8.28 17.41 -25.00
CA ALA A 90 -8.82 17.94 -26.26
C ALA A 90 -10.25 18.47 -26.13
N ARG A 91 -11.09 17.92 -25.23
CA ARG A 91 -12.44 18.44 -24.94
C ARG A 91 -12.40 19.81 -24.23
N HIS A 92 -11.26 20.16 -23.63
CA HIS A 92 -11.09 21.40 -22.85
C HIS A 92 -9.85 22.19 -23.32
N PRO A 93 -9.82 22.68 -24.58
CA PRO A 93 -8.60 23.26 -25.17
C PRO A 93 -8.07 24.50 -24.43
N ASP A 94 -8.92 25.20 -23.69
CA ASP A 94 -8.56 26.40 -22.92
C ASP A 94 -8.23 26.11 -21.44
N PHE A 95 -7.91 24.85 -21.08
CA PHE A 95 -7.61 24.49 -19.70
C PHE A 95 -6.35 25.19 -19.18
N SER A 96 -6.34 25.55 -17.89
CA SER A 96 -5.13 26.01 -17.21
C SER A 96 -4.23 24.86 -16.81
N THR A 97 -2.95 24.94 -17.12
CA THR A 97 -1.95 23.92 -16.74
C THR A 97 -1.60 23.92 -15.24
N GLY A 98 -1.86 25.03 -14.55
CA GLY A 98 -1.61 25.20 -13.11
C GLY A 98 -2.85 25.63 -12.37
N SER A 99 -2.75 25.68 -11.04
CA SER A 99 -3.80 26.19 -10.16
C SER A 99 -3.59 27.68 -9.89
N SER A 100 -4.66 28.47 -9.91
CA SER A 100 -4.59 29.91 -9.65
C SER A 100 -4.46 30.24 -8.15
N GLY A 101 -4.87 29.32 -7.25
CA GLY A 101 -4.81 29.54 -5.82
C GLY A 101 -5.46 28.42 -5.00
N VAL A 102 -5.90 28.75 -3.81
CA VAL A 102 -6.56 27.81 -2.89
C VAL A 102 -8.03 27.62 -3.28
N ARG A 103 -8.61 26.46 -3.04
CA ARG A 103 -9.99 26.13 -3.39
C ARG A 103 -11.03 27.08 -2.78
N LEU A 104 -10.76 27.60 -1.60
CA LEU A 104 -11.70 28.46 -0.87
C LEU A 104 -11.74 29.90 -1.38
N MET A 105 -10.87 30.26 -2.32
CA MET A 105 -10.82 31.61 -2.92
C MET A 105 -10.97 31.52 -4.43
N ASP A 106 -9.87 31.50 -5.17
CA ASP A 106 -9.83 31.63 -6.63
C ASP A 106 -9.31 30.37 -7.35
N GLY A 107 -8.94 29.32 -6.60
CA GLY A 107 -8.43 28.06 -7.16
C GLY A 107 -9.50 27.02 -7.50
N ASN A 108 -10.75 27.20 -7.06
CA ASN A 108 -11.82 26.25 -7.37
C ASN A 108 -12.38 26.48 -8.78
N TYR A 109 -12.71 25.41 -9.51
CA TYR A 109 -13.22 25.51 -10.88
C TYR A 109 -14.22 24.38 -11.18
N SER A 110 -15.11 24.64 -12.16
CA SER A 110 -16.27 23.80 -12.46
C SER A 110 -15.92 22.35 -12.81
N TYR A 111 -14.82 22.13 -13.55
CA TYR A 111 -14.37 20.80 -13.94
C TYR A 111 -13.96 19.94 -12.75
N LEU A 112 -13.24 20.51 -11.78
CA LEU A 112 -12.88 19.82 -10.53
C LEU A 112 -14.13 19.41 -9.75
N GLU A 113 -15.09 20.32 -9.59
CA GLU A 113 -16.34 20.01 -8.90
C GLU A 113 -17.21 18.99 -9.65
N GLN A 114 -17.17 19.01 -10.98
CA GLN A 114 -17.85 18.01 -11.79
C GLN A 114 -17.21 16.62 -11.62
N ALA A 115 -15.89 16.52 -11.68
CA ALA A 115 -15.17 15.28 -11.45
C ALA A 115 -15.47 14.70 -10.05
N GLU A 116 -15.47 15.53 -9.00
CA GLU A 116 -15.84 15.11 -7.64
C GLU A 116 -17.26 14.54 -7.57
N ARG A 117 -18.23 15.17 -8.25
CA ARG A 117 -19.62 14.69 -8.29
C ARG A 117 -19.75 13.36 -9.05
N GLU A 118 -19.10 13.24 -10.19
CA GLU A 118 -19.13 12.03 -11.03
C GLU A 118 -18.51 10.85 -10.28
N ILE A 119 -17.34 11.04 -9.67
CA ILE A 119 -16.68 9.99 -8.90
C ILE A 119 -17.50 9.61 -7.65
N ALA A 120 -18.04 10.59 -6.93
CA ALA A 120 -18.92 10.31 -5.80
C ALA A 120 -20.14 9.47 -6.23
N ALA A 121 -20.77 9.80 -7.36
CA ALA A 121 -21.90 9.06 -7.90
C ALA A 121 -21.53 7.61 -8.28
N PHE A 122 -20.35 7.39 -8.86
CA PHE A 122 -19.84 6.06 -9.20
C PHE A 122 -19.75 5.15 -7.97
N HIS A 123 -19.33 5.67 -6.82
CA HIS A 123 -19.23 4.95 -5.55
C HIS A 123 -20.50 5.01 -4.68
N GLY A 124 -21.57 5.63 -5.17
CA GLY A 124 -22.82 5.79 -4.39
C GLY A 124 -22.70 6.74 -3.21
N ALA A 125 -21.68 7.64 -3.19
CA ALA A 125 -21.50 8.65 -2.17
C ALA A 125 -22.25 9.96 -2.55
N GLU A 126 -22.62 10.77 -1.54
CA GLU A 126 -23.32 12.03 -1.77
C GLU A 126 -22.38 13.15 -2.24
N ALA A 127 -21.11 13.10 -1.82
CA ALA A 127 -20.10 14.11 -2.13
C ALA A 127 -18.70 13.53 -2.18
N GLY A 128 -17.83 14.14 -3.00
CA GLY A 128 -16.41 13.86 -3.09
C GLY A 128 -15.56 15.11 -2.84
N LEU A 129 -14.32 14.91 -2.48
CA LEU A 129 -13.29 15.95 -2.33
C LEU A 129 -11.96 15.42 -2.83
N ILE A 130 -11.42 15.95 -3.94
CA ILE A 130 -10.11 15.62 -4.46
C ILE A 130 -9.05 16.47 -3.75
N VAL A 131 -7.98 15.82 -3.26
CA VAL A 131 -6.82 16.39 -2.59
C VAL A 131 -5.52 16.03 -3.31
N GLY A 132 -4.35 16.29 -2.73
CA GLY A 132 -3.07 16.06 -3.40
C GLY A 132 -2.59 14.59 -3.45
N SER A 133 -2.98 13.78 -2.46
CA SER A 133 -2.63 12.36 -2.36
C SER A 133 -3.53 11.61 -1.39
N ALA A 134 -3.54 10.27 -1.42
CA ALA A 134 -4.24 9.46 -0.43
C ALA A 134 -3.69 9.65 0.99
N PHE A 135 -2.36 9.84 1.11
CA PHE A 135 -1.75 10.19 2.41
C PHE A 135 -2.35 11.47 2.98
N GLU A 136 -2.43 12.54 2.16
CA GLU A 136 -3.04 13.81 2.55
C GLU A 136 -4.53 13.64 2.88
N ALA A 137 -5.25 12.81 2.13
CA ALA A 137 -6.66 12.51 2.39
C ALA A 137 -6.86 11.92 3.79
N ASN A 138 -6.10 10.88 4.15
CA ASN A 138 -6.16 10.28 5.49
C ASN A 138 -5.80 11.29 6.58
N VAL A 139 -4.71 12.03 6.44
CA VAL A 139 -4.34 13.07 7.41
C VAL A 139 -5.44 14.12 7.53
N ALA A 140 -6.03 14.58 6.42
CA ALA A 140 -7.13 15.55 6.42
C ALA A 140 -8.35 15.03 7.18
N VAL A 141 -8.75 13.78 6.93
CA VAL A 141 -9.89 13.12 7.59
C VAL A 141 -9.66 13.04 9.09
N TRP A 142 -8.56 12.45 9.52
CA TRP A 142 -8.31 12.16 10.92
C TRP A 142 -7.98 13.39 11.78
N THR A 143 -7.36 14.43 11.20
CA THR A 143 -7.11 15.68 11.92
C THR A 143 -8.34 16.57 12.01
N SER A 144 -9.38 16.36 11.20
CA SER A 144 -10.49 17.29 11.04
C SER A 144 -11.83 16.77 11.54
N LEU A 145 -12.12 15.48 11.35
CA LEU A 145 -13.45 14.94 11.67
C LEU A 145 -13.62 14.59 13.15
N PRO A 146 -12.68 13.92 13.84
CA PRO A 146 -12.84 13.68 15.27
C PRO A 146 -12.89 15.00 16.05
N ARG A 147 -13.89 15.14 16.93
CA ARG A 147 -14.10 16.34 17.75
C ARG A 147 -13.80 16.04 19.22
N PRO A 148 -13.57 17.05 20.05
CA PRO A 148 -13.37 16.86 21.48
C PRO A 148 -14.50 16.04 22.13
N GLY A 149 -14.13 14.93 22.74
CA GLY A 149 -15.05 13.96 23.35
C GLY A 149 -15.44 12.79 22.46
N ASP A 150 -15.09 12.80 21.17
CA ASP A 150 -15.15 11.62 20.32
C ASP A 150 -13.97 10.67 20.60
N VAL A 151 -14.12 9.42 20.21
CA VAL A 151 -13.11 8.38 20.36
C VAL A 151 -12.73 7.84 18.98
N VAL A 152 -11.45 7.52 18.79
CA VAL A 152 -10.97 6.78 17.62
C VAL A 152 -10.64 5.35 18.02
N VAL A 153 -11.18 4.37 17.28
CA VAL A 153 -10.83 2.96 17.38
C VAL A 153 -10.21 2.56 16.04
N TYR A 154 -9.04 1.93 16.05
CA TYR A 154 -8.33 1.64 14.80
C TYR A 154 -7.69 0.24 14.82
N ASP A 155 -7.68 -0.40 13.66
CA ASP A 155 -6.94 -1.64 13.45
C ASP A 155 -5.44 -1.41 13.58
N SER A 156 -4.73 -2.32 14.22
CA SER A 156 -3.30 -2.19 14.54
C SER A 156 -2.39 -2.06 13.31
N LEU A 157 -2.85 -2.45 12.12
CA LEU A 157 -2.09 -2.39 10.88
C LEU A 157 -2.55 -1.33 9.89
N VAL A 158 -3.36 -0.35 10.30
CA VAL A 158 -3.73 0.77 9.42
C VAL A 158 -2.51 1.55 8.93
N HIS A 159 -2.62 2.14 7.76
CA HIS A 159 -1.54 2.84 7.08
C HIS A 159 -0.93 3.98 7.93
N ALA A 160 0.35 4.24 7.71
CA ALA A 160 1.09 5.31 8.41
C ALA A 160 0.41 6.68 8.34
N SER A 161 -0.30 7.00 7.26
CA SER A 161 -1.08 8.26 7.12
C SER A 161 -2.25 8.32 8.08
N THR A 162 -2.92 7.20 8.36
CA THR A 162 -3.97 7.09 9.37
C THR A 162 -3.39 7.29 10.76
N HIS A 163 -2.29 6.61 11.10
CA HIS A 163 -1.59 6.81 12.37
C HIS A 163 -1.16 8.27 12.56
N GLU A 164 -0.59 8.92 11.52
CA GLU A 164 -0.18 10.32 11.58
C GLU A 164 -1.37 11.26 11.84
N GLY A 165 -2.48 11.05 11.11
CA GLY A 165 -3.69 11.84 11.29
C GLY A 165 -4.35 11.60 12.66
N VAL A 166 -4.47 10.35 13.10
CA VAL A 166 -5.02 9.96 14.41
C VAL A 166 -4.19 10.55 15.54
N LYS A 167 -2.86 10.54 15.44
CA LYS A 167 -1.96 11.16 16.42
C LYS A 167 -2.24 12.64 16.61
N GLN A 168 -2.55 13.36 15.53
CA GLN A 168 -2.82 14.79 15.53
C GLN A 168 -4.30 15.12 15.73
N SER A 169 -5.20 14.14 15.83
CA SER A 169 -6.64 14.35 15.94
C SER A 169 -7.04 14.98 17.27
N LEU A 170 -8.24 15.59 17.28
CA LEU A 170 -8.87 16.14 18.48
C LEU A 170 -9.67 15.10 19.28
N ALA A 171 -9.61 13.83 18.91
CA ALA A 171 -10.26 12.76 19.67
C ALA A 171 -9.77 12.74 21.11
N MET A 172 -10.69 12.46 22.04
CA MET A 172 -10.39 12.41 23.47
C MET A 172 -9.50 11.22 23.82
N GLU A 173 -9.83 10.05 23.22
CA GLU A 173 -9.12 8.80 23.43
C GLU A 173 -8.94 8.06 22.10
N LYS A 174 -7.96 7.16 22.07
CA LYS A 174 -7.57 6.39 20.90
C LYS A 174 -7.28 4.97 21.34
N PHE A 175 -8.00 4.01 20.77
CA PHE A 175 -7.91 2.60 21.11
C PHE A 175 -7.51 1.82 19.87
N GLU A 176 -6.53 0.94 20.03
CA GLU A 176 -6.12 -0.02 19.01
C GLU A 176 -6.83 -1.35 19.25
N PHE A 177 -7.28 -2.02 18.19
CA PHE A 177 -7.72 -3.40 18.27
C PHE A 177 -6.81 -4.31 17.42
N PRO A 178 -6.70 -5.61 17.80
CA PRO A 178 -5.86 -6.55 17.07
C PRO A 178 -6.31 -6.68 15.61
N HIS A 179 -5.34 -6.80 14.71
CA HIS A 179 -5.55 -6.82 13.28
C HIS A 179 -6.60 -7.83 12.82
N ASN A 180 -7.63 -7.34 12.10
CA ASN A 180 -8.76 -8.10 11.56
C ASN A 180 -9.47 -9.01 12.59
N ASP A 181 -9.29 -8.74 13.89
CA ASP A 181 -9.90 -9.50 14.97
C ASP A 181 -11.27 -8.90 15.37
N VAL A 182 -12.35 -9.54 14.90
CA VAL A 182 -13.73 -9.10 15.13
C VAL A 182 -14.08 -9.15 16.64
N GLU A 183 -13.63 -10.16 17.38
CA GLU A 183 -13.88 -10.25 18.82
C GLU A 183 -13.01 -9.28 19.63
N GLY A 184 -11.75 -9.05 19.19
CA GLY A 184 -10.91 -7.99 19.72
C GLY A 184 -11.53 -6.61 19.51
N PHE A 185 -12.09 -6.34 18.33
CA PHE A 185 -12.84 -5.12 18.04
C PHE A 185 -14.08 -4.98 18.95
N ARG A 186 -14.88 -6.03 19.10
CA ARG A 186 -16.03 -6.07 20.03
C ARG A 186 -15.61 -5.69 21.45
N SER A 187 -14.55 -6.29 21.94
CA SER A 187 -14.02 -6.07 23.27
C SER A 187 -13.62 -4.60 23.49
N VAL A 188 -12.94 -4.01 22.52
CA VAL A 188 -12.54 -2.59 22.55
C VAL A 188 -13.77 -1.68 22.54
N LEU A 189 -14.79 -1.96 21.71
CA LEU A 189 -16.01 -1.15 21.70
C LEU A 189 -16.74 -1.19 23.04
N LEU A 190 -16.81 -2.35 23.69
CA LEU A 190 -17.43 -2.47 25.01
C LEU A 190 -16.64 -1.69 26.08
N GLU A 191 -15.32 -1.76 26.07
CA GLU A 191 -14.45 -0.96 26.94
C GLU A 191 -14.68 0.55 26.73
N VAL A 192 -14.78 1.01 25.49
CA VAL A 192 -15.08 2.42 25.18
C VAL A 192 -16.44 2.82 25.71
N LEU A 193 -17.48 2.00 25.53
CA LEU A 193 -18.83 2.31 26.03
C LEU A 193 -18.90 2.30 27.56
N GLU A 194 -18.09 1.48 28.23
CA GLU A 194 -18.01 1.47 29.69
C GLU A 194 -17.29 2.72 30.21
N SER A 195 -16.13 3.07 29.62
CA SER A 195 -15.29 4.16 30.10
C SER A 195 -15.76 5.54 29.63
N GLN A 196 -16.37 5.67 28.43
CA GLN A 196 -16.72 6.94 27.80
C GLN A 196 -18.22 7.25 27.89
N ARG A 197 -18.60 7.93 28.99
CA ARG A 197 -20.02 8.25 29.28
C ARG A 197 -20.75 8.99 28.15
N LEU A 198 -20.10 9.95 27.49
CA LEU A 198 -20.74 10.74 26.42
C LEU A 198 -20.97 9.90 25.15
N VAL A 199 -20.09 8.97 24.86
CA VAL A 199 -20.22 8.02 23.76
C VAL A 199 -21.40 7.08 24.06
N ARG A 200 -21.42 6.48 25.25
CA ARG A 200 -22.53 5.61 25.68
C ARG A 200 -23.89 6.30 25.65
N GLN A 201 -23.96 7.62 25.87
CA GLN A 201 -25.19 8.41 25.78
C GLN A 201 -25.54 8.86 24.35
N GLY A 202 -24.81 8.46 23.32
CA GLY A 202 -25.01 8.90 21.94
C GLY A 202 -24.70 10.37 21.69
N LYS A 203 -24.01 11.05 22.62
CA LYS A 203 -23.65 12.49 22.51
C LYS A 203 -22.32 12.73 21.84
N ARG A 204 -21.53 11.69 21.71
CA ARG A 204 -20.23 11.64 21.04
C ARG A 204 -20.11 10.35 20.24
N SER A 205 -19.20 10.35 19.31
CA SER A 205 -19.05 9.28 18.34
C SER A 205 -17.79 8.46 18.57
N ILE A 206 -17.81 7.23 18.11
CA ILE A 206 -16.64 6.42 17.83
C ILE A 206 -16.38 6.49 16.33
N LEU A 207 -15.17 6.86 15.92
CA LEU A 207 -14.73 6.76 14.54
C LEU A 207 -13.80 5.55 14.43
N VAL A 208 -14.16 4.62 13.54
CA VAL A 208 -13.42 3.36 13.34
C VAL A 208 -12.56 3.48 12.09
N ALA A 209 -11.24 3.25 12.21
CA ALA A 209 -10.30 3.24 11.10
C ALA A 209 -9.95 1.82 10.70
N VAL A 210 -10.20 1.47 9.43
CA VAL A 210 -9.80 0.19 8.82
C VAL A 210 -9.38 0.40 7.36
N GLU A 211 -8.67 -0.58 6.80
CA GLU A 211 -8.38 -0.65 5.36
C GLU A 211 -9.18 -1.78 4.72
N SER A 212 -9.60 -1.62 3.50
CA SER A 212 -10.30 -2.68 2.75
C SER A 212 -9.39 -3.86 2.42
N ILE A 213 -8.16 -3.57 1.98
CA ILE A 213 -7.05 -4.50 1.81
C ILE A 213 -5.84 -3.87 2.46
N TYR A 214 -5.19 -4.58 3.37
CA TYR A 214 -4.04 -4.07 4.08
C TYR A 214 -2.77 -4.11 3.23
N SER A 215 -2.08 -3.00 3.17
CA SER A 215 -1.01 -2.74 2.20
C SER A 215 0.20 -3.67 2.30
N MET A 216 0.49 -4.23 3.49
CA MET A 216 1.67 -5.06 3.74
C MET A 216 1.33 -6.55 3.90
N ASP A 217 0.11 -6.89 4.27
CA ASP A 217 -0.35 -8.25 4.52
C ASP A 217 -1.28 -8.78 3.43
N GLY A 218 -1.89 -7.88 2.64
CA GLY A 218 -2.74 -8.23 1.51
C GLY A 218 -4.07 -8.88 1.90
N ASP A 219 -4.37 -8.99 3.17
CA ASP A 219 -5.61 -9.57 3.64
C ASP A 219 -6.76 -8.56 3.56
N VAL A 220 -7.95 -9.10 3.40
CA VAL A 220 -9.19 -8.33 3.25
C VAL A 220 -9.82 -8.13 4.63
N CYS A 221 -10.24 -6.91 4.90
CA CYS A 221 -10.94 -6.55 6.14
C CYS A 221 -12.27 -7.31 6.25
N PRO A 222 -12.60 -7.91 7.41
CA PRO A 222 -13.93 -8.48 7.69
C PRO A 222 -14.96 -7.35 7.95
N LEU A 223 -15.09 -6.41 6.98
CA LEU A 223 -15.81 -5.16 7.16
C LEU A 223 -17.29 -5.36 7.51
N GLN A 224 -17.95 -6.37 6.91
CA GLN A 224 -19.34 -6.67 7.21
C GLN A 224 -19.52 -7.08 8.68
N GLU A 225 -18.65 -7.95 9.17
CA GLU A 225 -18.68 -8.44 10.55
C GLU A 225 -18.39 -7.32 11.55
N LEU A 226 -17.44 -6.44 11.24
CA LEU A 226 -17.16 -5.27 12.08
C LEU A 226 -18.34 -4.29 12.13
N VAL A 227 -19.01 -4.07 11.00
CA VAL A 227 -20.23 -3.25 10.94
C VAL A 227 -21.37 -3.90 11.74
N ASP A 228 -21.55 -5.20 11.63
CA ASP A 228 -22.60 -5.91 12.37
C ASP A 228 -22.36 -5.87 13.89
N VAL A 229 -21.11 -6.07 14.33
CA VAL A 229 -20.71 -5.87 15.73
C VAL A 229 -21.00 -4.44 16.20
N SER A 230 -20.69 -3.44 15.39
CA SER A 230 -20.92 -2.04 15.76
C SER A 230 -22.40 -1.71 15.93
N ARG A 231 -23.27 -2.27 15.09
CA ARG A 231 -24.74 -2.13 15.18
C ARG A 231 -25.29 -2.79 16.44
N GLU A 232 -24.83 -4.00 16.73
CA GLU A 232 -25.21 -4.76 17.93
C GLU A 232 -24.81 -4.01 19.20
N VAL A 233 -23.53 -3.62 19.32
CA VAL A 233 -22.97 -3.01 20.51
C VAL A 233 -23.53 -1.59 20.77
N SER A 234 -23.86 -0.84 19.72
CA SER A 234 -24.41 0.52 19.84
C SER A 234 -25.92 0.56 20.08
N ASP A 235 -26.60 -0.57 20.13
CA ASP A 235 -28.08 -0.66 20.24
C ASP A 235 -28.79 0.27 19.22
N GLY A 236 -28.23 0.38 18.01
CA GLY A 236 -28.76 1.17 16.90
C GLY A 236 -28.66 2.69 17.09
N GLN A 237 -27.88 3.20 18.03
CA GLN A 237 -27.69 4.65 18.21
C GLN A 237 -27.02 5.36 17.05
N GLY A 238 -26.32 4.64 16.15
CA GLY A 238 -25.72 5.19 14.95
C GLY A 238 -24.50 6.12 15.22
N ASN A 239 -23.91 6.06 16.39
CA ASN A 239 -22.78 6.89 16.77
C ASN A 239 -21.41 6.20 16.63
N ILE A 240 -21.37 5.01 16.01
CA ILE A 240 -20.14 4.35 15.56
C ILE A 240 -20.08 4.50 14.04
N GLN A 241 -19.01 5.12 13.54
CA GLN A 241 -18.88 5.51 12.14
C GLN A 241 -17.57 4.98 11.56
N PHE A 242 -17.65 4.30 10.42
CA PHE A 242 -16.46 3.75 9.75
C PHE A 242 -15.83 4.77 8.81
N VAL A 243 -14.51 4.81 8.83
CA VAL A 243 -13.63 5.44 7.85
C VAL A 243 -12.79 4.34 7.22
N VAL A 244 -13.04 4.05 5.96
CA VAL A 244 -12.42 2.93 5.24
C VAL A 244 -11.42 3.48 4.22
N ASP A 245 -10.16 3.04 4.35
CA ASP A 245 -9.16 3.27 3.32
C ASP A 245 -9.25 2.17 2.27
N GLU A 246 -9.63 2.53 1.06
CA GLU A 246 -9.78 1.64 -0.09
C GLU A 246 -8.65 1.79 -1.12
N ALA A 247 -7.49 2.30 -0.72
CA ALA A 247 -6.38 2.54 -1.63
C ALA A 247 -5.97 1.29 -2.44
N HIS A 248 -6.18 0.10 -1.90
CA HIS A 248 -5.81 -1.18 -2.51
C HIS A 248 -7.01 -2.00 -3.05
N SER A 249 -8.24 -1.57 -2.88
CA SER A 249 -9.43 -2.28 -3.39
C SER A 249 -10.07 -1.62 -4.62
N VAL A 250 -9.96 -0.30 -4.75
CA VAL A 250 -10.47 0.42 -5.93
C VAL A 250 -9.76 -0.02 -7.19
N GLY A 251 -10.55 -0.36 -8.19
CA GLY A 251 -10.08 -0.93 -9.45
C GLY A 251 -9.95 -2.46 -9.41
N VAL A 252 -10.08 -3.12 -8.26
CA VAL A 252 -9.80 -4.56 -8.10
C VAL A 252 -10.99 -5.32 -7.54
N ILE A 253 -11.72 -4.76 -6.59
CA ILE A 253 -12.90 -5.37 -5.97
C ILE A 253 -14.16 -4.59 -6.35
N GLY A 254 -15.27 -5.30 -6.38
CA GLY A 254 -16.60 -4.76 -6.55
C GLY A 254 -16.98 -4.43 -7.99
N PRO A 255 -18.24 -4.04 -8.20
CA PRO A 255 -18.76 -3.75 -9.53
C PRO A 255 -17.91 -2.68 -10.23
N LYS A 256 -17.35 -3.03 -11.38
CA LYS A 256 -16.44 -2.14 -12.15
C LYS A 256 -15.24 -1.62 -11.32
N GLY A 257 -14.85 -2.34 -10.27
CA GLY A 257 -13.78 -1.92 -9.39
C GLY A 257 -14.14 -0.79 -8.41
N ALA A 258 -15.40 -0.70 -8.00
CA ALA A 258 -15.85 0.35 -7.09
C ALA A 258 -15.41 0.18 -5.62
N GLY A 259 -14.66 -0.87 -5.30
CA GLY A 259 -14.12 -1.12 -3.96
C GLY A 259 -14.96 -2.04 -3.09
N LEU A 260 -14.43 -2.42 -1.93
CA LEU A 260 -15.02 -3.37 -0.99
C LEU A 260 -16.32 -2.83 -0.37
N VAL A 261 -16.38 -1.55 -0.04
CA VAL A 261 -17.59 -0.92 0.52
C VAL A 261 -18.76 -1.05 -0.46
N CYS A 262 -18.50 -0.88 -1.76
CA CYS A 262 -19.50 -1.04 -2.81
C CYS A 262 -19.87 -2.51 -3.03
N GLU A 263 -18.89 -3.42 -2.96
CA GLU A 263 -19.12 -4.87 -3.07
C GLU A 263 -20.06 -5.38 -1.99
N LEU A 264 -19.86 -4.93 -0.76
CA LEU A 264 -20.66 -5.34 0.39
C LEU A 264 -21.96 -4.54 0.55
N GLY A 265 -22.18 -3.49 -0.25
CA GLY A 265 -23.37 -2.63 -0.14
C GLY A 265 -23.40 -1.77 1.13
N LEU A 266 -22.23 -1.47 1.72
CA LEU A 266 -22.07 -0.77 2.99
C LEU A 266 -21.90 0.75 2.87
N GLN A 267 -22.25 1.37 1.73
CA GLN A 267 -22.08 2.82 1.50
C GLN A 267 -22.84 3.67 2.55
N LYS A 268 -23.92 3.16 3.12
CA LYS A 268 -24.72 3.86 4.14
C LYS A 268 -24.18 3.69 5.56
N ASP A 269 -23.34 2.68 5.78
CA ASP A 269 -22.75 2.34 7.06
C ASP A 269 -21.34 2.90 7.22
N THR A 270 -20.80 3.45 6.12
CA THR A 270 -19.46 4.03 6.06
C THR A 270 -19.57 5.55 5.95
N ALA A 271 -19.04 6.27 6.92
CA ALA A 271 -19.08 7.72 6.92
C ALA A 271 -18.12 8.33 5.89
N VAL A 272 -16.94 7.71 5.72
CA VAL A 272 -15.89 8.19 4.83
C VAL A 272 -15.21 7.01 4.15
N VAL A 273 -14.98 7.16 2.85
CA VAL A 273 -14.09 6.27 2.09
C VAL A 273 -12.95 7.09 1.49
N VAL A 274 -11.72 6.61 1.59
CA VAL A 274 -10.52 7.23 1.03
C VAL A 274 -9.95 6.34 -0.06
N HIS A 275 -9.61 6.92 -1.22
CA HIS A 275 -9.05 6.17 -2.35
C HIS A 275 -7.65 6.62 -2.73
N SER A 276 -6.88 5.72 -3.35
CA SER A 276 -5.53 5.99 -3.87
C SER A 276 -5.47 7.13 -4.89
N TYR A 277 -6.57 7.40 -5.58
CA TYR A 277 -6.72 8.55 -6.49
C TYR A 277 -6.86 9.90 -5.79
N ALA A 278 -6.46 9.97 -4.51
CA ALA A 278 -6.50 11.19 -3.71
C ALA A 278 -7.92 11.78 -3.55
N ILE A 279 -8.93 10.94 -3.42
CA ILE A 279 -10.30 11.39 -3.20
C ILE A 279 -10.84 10.91 -1.85
N ILE A 280 -11.59 11.78 -1.19
CA ILE A 280 -12.35 11.52 0.02
C ILE A 280 -13.82 11.51 -0.36
N LEU A 281 -14.51 10.42 -0.09
CA LEU A 281 -15.93 10.25 -0.34
C LEU A 281 -16.72 10.24 0.97
N GLY A 282 -17.92 10.82 0.95
CA GLY A 282 -18.80 10.85 2.10
C GLY A 282 -20.07 11.65 1.79
N ASN A 283 -20.71 12.18 2.83
CA ASN A 283 -21.84 13.08 2.65
C ASN A 283 -21.41 14.55 2.57
N LYS A 284 -22.36 15.45 2.29
CA LYS A 284 -22.09 16.89 2.19
C LYS A 284 -21.59 17.51 3.49
N ILE A 285 -21.96 16.94 4.65
CA ILE A 285 -21.51 17.44 5.96
C ILE A 285 -20.03 17.13 6.13
N ILE A 286 -19.59 15.92 5.77
CA ILE A 286 -18.17 15.52 5.75
C ILE A 286 -17.36 16.45 4.85
N ARG A 287 -17.80 16.65 3.59
CA ARG A 287 -17.15 17.59 2.65
C ARG A 287 -17.06 19.00 3.24
N GLY A 288 -18.14 19.48 3.85
CA GLY A 288 -18.18 20.78 4.52
C GLY A 288 -17.23 20.87 5.70
N ALA A 289 -17.15 19.83 6.53
CA ALA A 289 -16.23 19.77 7.68
C ALA A 289 -14.75 19.79 7.21
N LEU A 290 -14.40 19.01 6.19
CA LEU A 290 -13.06 18.99 5.61
C LEU A 290 -12.67 20.37 5.03
N ALA A 291 -13.57 21.02 4.29
CA ALA A 291 -13.35 22.36 3.74
C ALA A 291 -13.14 23.43 4.82
N ASN A 292 -13.65 23.23 6.03
CA ASN A 292 -13.55 24.21 7.13
C ASN A 292 -12.49 23.88 8.18
N PHE A 293 -12.06 22.63 8.30
CA PHE A 293 -11.16 22.21 9.38
C PHE A 293 -9.87 21.53 8.90
N ALA A 294 -9.84 20.95 7.68
CA ALA A 294 -8.65 20.30 7.16
C ALA A 294 -7.64 21.36 6.67
N ARG A 295 -6.52 21.49 7.39
CA ARG A 295 -5.48 22.49 7.08
C ARG A 295 -4.88 22.27 5.68
N SER A 296 -4.71 21.01 5.28
CA SER A 296 -4.23 20.63 3.95
C SER A 296 -5.21 20.90 2.81
N VAL A 297 -6.48 21.16 3.12
CA VAL A 297 -7.49 21.62 2.14
C VAL A 297 -7.58 23.14 2.12
N ILE A 298 -7.49 23.79 3.29
CA ILE A 298 -7.65 25.23 3.44
C ILE A 298 -6.44 26.01 2.92
N TYR A 299 -5.22 25.53 3.19
CA TYR A 299 -3.98 26.27 3.00
C TYR A 299 -3.09 25.73 1.86
N THR A 300 -3.65 24.92 0.95
CA THR A 300 -2.96 24.39 -0.22
C THR A 300 -3.57 24.89 -1.51
N THR A 301 -2.79 24.91 -2.58
CA THR A 301 -3.31 25.18 -3.93
C THR A 301 -4.27 24.08 -4.38
N ALA A 302 -5.28 24.46 -5.17
CA ALA A 302 -6.23 23.50 -5.73
C ALA A 302 -5.52 22.49 -6.65
N PRO A 303 -6.02 21.25 -6.78
CA PRO A 303 -5.57 20.31 -7.79
C PRO A 303 -5.63 20.92 -9.19
N SER A 304 -4.57 20.78 -9.98
CA SER A 304 -4.53 21.33 -11.34
C SER A 304 -5.43 20.53 -12.31
N PHE A 305 -5.87 21.17 -13.39
CA PHE A 305 -6.69 20.51 -14.40
C PHE A 305 -6.06 19.20 -14.93
N PRO A 306 -4.76 19.17 -15.34
CA PRO A 306 -4.16 17.91 -15.83
C PRO A 306 -4.18 16.79 -14.78
N PHE A 307 -4.01 17.11 -13.50
CA PHE A 307 -4.09 16.11 -12.43
C PHE A 307 -5.51 15.54 -12.31
N VAL A 308 -6.53 16.39 -12.32
CA VAL A 308 -7.94 15.95 -12.25
C VAL A 308 -8.36 15.21 -13.52
N ALA A 309 -7.89 15.63 -14.70
CA ALA A 309 -8.14 14.94 -15.97
C ALA A 309 -7.51 13.54 -16.00
N ALA A 310 -6.32 13.38 -15.40
CA ALA A 310 -5.68 12.06 -15.26
C ALA A 310 -6.50 11.13 -14.33
N ILE A 311 -7.06 11.63 -13.23
CA ILE A 311 -7.97 10.87 -12.37
C ILE A 311 -9.23 10.49 -13.16
N LYS A 312 -9.88 11.45 -13.77
CA LYS A 312 -11.12 11.25 -14.51
C LYS A 312 -10.96 10.25 -15.66
N SER A 313 -9.84 10.29 -16.40
CA SER A 313 -9.57 9.31 -17.46
C SER A 313 -9.52 7.87 -16.95
N GLY A 314 -9.04 7.63 -15.71
CA GLY A 314 -9.11 6.33 -15.06
C GLY A 314 -10.55 5.92 -14.75
N TYR A 315 -11.31 6.80 -14.14
CA TYR A 315 -12.72 6.55 -13.82
C TYR A 315 -13.59 6.35 -15.08
N THR A 316 -13.31 7.04 -16.16
CA THR A 316 -14.00 6.82 -17.46
C THR A 316 -13.82 5.36 -17.94
N LEU A 317 -12.64 4.77 -17.74
CA LEU A 317 -12.39 3.35 -18.09
C LEU A 317 -13.15 2.41 -17.13
N LEU A 318 -13.16 2.69 -15.83
CA LEU A 318 -13.91 1.90 -14.84
C LEU A 318 -15.42 1.93 -15.13
N GLU A 319 -16.00 3.12 -15.29
CA GLU A 319 -17.42 3.31 -15.59
C GLU A 319 -17.87 2.60 -16.87
N ALA A 320 -17.01 2.62 -17.89
CA ALA A 320 -17.26 1.95 -19.17
C ALA A 320 -17.06 0.41 -19.10
N GLY A 321 -16.67 -0.15 -17.93
CA GLY A 321 -16.40 -1.59 -17.78
C GLY A 321 -15.13 -2.06 -18.51
N ARG A 322 -14.28 -1.14 -18.97
CA ARG A 322 -13.08 -1.47 -19.78
C ARG A 322 -11.93 -2.08 -18.97
N THR A 323 -12.10 -2.20 -17.67
CA THR A 323 -11.14 -2.77 -16.73
C THR A 323 -11.60 -4.10 -16.12
N GLU A 324 -12.82 -4.55 -16.43
CA GLU A 324 -13.40 -5.78 -15.86
C GLU A 324 -12.59 -7.03 -16.24
N GLU A 325 -12.16 -7.14 -17.49
CA GLU A 325 -11.25 -8.24 -17.91
C GLU A 325 -9.92 -8.23 -17.13
N ALA A 326 -9.38 -7.05 -16.84
CA ALA A 326 -8.17 -6.92 -16.04
C ALA A 326 -8.37 -7.32 -14.58
N GLN A 327 -9.55 -7.02 -14.00
CA GLN A 327 -9.93 -7.44 -12.66
C GLN A 327 -10.06 -8.95 -12.56
N GLU A 328 -10.78 -9.58 -13.51
CA GLU A 328 -10.93 -11.03 -13.59
C GLU A 328 -9.57 -11.71 -13.78
N HIS A 329 -8.75 -11.19 -14.68
CA HIS A 329 -7.41 -11.73 -14.94
C HIS A 329 -6.52 -11.72 -13.68
N ILE A 330 -6.54 -10.65 -12.87
CA ILE A 330 -5.81 -10.62 -11.59
C ILE A 330 -6.29 -11.74 -10.65
N GLN A 331 -7.60 -12.02 -10.59
CA GLN A 331 -8.13 -13.12 -9.79
C GLN A 331 -7.66 -14.48 -10.30
N ASP A 332 -7.62 -14.67 -11.63
CA ASP A 332 -7.12 -15.90 -12.26
C ASP A 332 -5.62 -16.09 -11.99
N LEU A 333 -4.83 -15.03 -12.10
CA LEU A 333 -3.41 -15.06 -11.76
C LEU A 333 -3.17 -15.38 -10.27
N ALA A 334 -4.00 -14.83 -9.38
CA ALA A 334 -3.92 -15.13 -7.95
C ALA A 334 -4.26 -16.60 -7.67
N ARG A 335 -5.31 -17.16 -8.31
CA ARG A 335 -5.64 -18.58 -8.22
C ARG A 335 -4.49 -19.45 -8.73
N LEU A 336 -3.96 -19.13 -9.91
CA LEU A 336 -2.81 -19.85 -10.49
C LEU A 336 -1.60 -19.80 -9.55
N PHE A 337 -1.31 -18.65 -8.96
CA PHE A 337 -0.20 -18.51 -8.02
C PHE A 337 -0.38 -19.42 -6.80
N PHE A 338 -1.54 -19.38 -6.12
CA PHE A 338 -1.78 -20.18 -4.94
C PHE A 338 -1.85 -21.67 -5.24
N ASP A 339 -2.49 -22.06 -6.36
CA ASP A 339 -2.54 -23.46 -6.80
C ASP A 339 -1.14 -23.99 -7.07
N SER A 340 -0.34 -23.28 -7.89
CA SER A 340 1.04 -23.68 -8.22
C SER A 340 1.94 -23.71 -6.97
N LEU A 341 1.75 -22.77 -6.04
CA LEU A 341 2.52 -22.70 -4.80
C LEU A 341 2.20 -23.89 -3.89
N THR A 342 0.89 -24.15 -3.64
CA THR A 342 0.45 -25.14 -2.65
C THR A 342 0.52 -26.58 -3.17
N SER A 343 0.43 -26.78 -4.47
CA SER A 343 0.58 -28.09 -5.12
C SER A 343 2.04 -28.50 -5.36
N HIS A 344 3.00 -27.59 -5.16
CA HIS A 344 4.40 -27.89 -5.40
C HIS A 344 4.95 -28.94 -4.40
N PRO A 345 5.67 -29.99 -4.89
CA PRO A 345 6.14 -31.08 -4.02
C PRO A 345 6.97 -30.62 -2.80
N ALA A 346 7.74 -29.56 -2.93
CA ALA A 346 8.57 -29.01 -1.85
C ALA A 346 7.80 -28.06 -0.90
N TRP A 347 6.51 -27.76 -1.13
CA TRP A 347 5.74 -26.82 -0.33
C TRP A 347 5.68 -27.19 1.16
N SER A 348 5.32 -28.44 1.47
CA SER A 348 5.23 -28.90 2.87
C SER A 348 6.59 -28.79 3.58
N ALA A 349 7.67 -29.24 2.93
CA ALA A 349 9.02 -29.13 3.48
C ALA A 349 9.46 -27.68 3.69
N ALA A 350 9.15 -26.79 2.76
CA ALA A 350 9.45 -25.35 2.88
C ALA A 350 8.77 -24.71 4.09
N ARG A 351 7.50 -25.07 4.35
CA ARG A 351 6.73 -24.57 5.51
C ARG A 351 7.26 -25.14 6.82
N GLU A 352 7.44 -26.43 6.91
CA GLU A 352 7.91 -27.13 8.12
C GLU A 352 9.29 -26.64 8.59
N ARG A 353 10.17 -26.33 7.63
CA ARG A 353 11.51 -25.77 7.89
C ARG A 353 11.50 -24.25 8.14
N GLY A 354 10.37 -23.58 7.94
CA GLY A 354 10.27 -22.12 8.05
C GLY A 354 11.02 -21.37 6.94
N LEU A 355 11.30 -22.02 5.82
CA LEU A 355 11.91 -21.39 4.64
C LEU A 355 10.90 -20.49 3.92
N LEU A 356 9.62 -20.87 3.90
CA LEU A 356 8.53 -20.05 3.36
C LEU A 356 7.36 -20.02 4.33
N ARG A 357 6.79 -18.81 4.48
CA ARG A 357 5.50 -18.57 5.13
C ARG A 357 4.69 -17.63 4.25
N VAL A 358 3.56 -18.11 3.74
CA VAL A 358 2.61 -17.34 2.92
C VAL A 358 1.23 -17.47 3.57
N PRO A 359 0.85 -16.56 4.50
CA PRO A 359 -0.37 -16.71 5.29
C PRO A 359 -1.64 -16.79 4.43
N LEU A 360 -1.68 -16.08 3.30
CA LEU A 360 -2.81 -16.08 2.40
C LEU A 360 -3.00 -17.39 1.63
N ALA A 361 -2.00 -18.29 1.64
CA ALA A 361 -2.11 -19.62 1.04
C ALA A 361 -2.93 -20.61 1.90
N GLU A 362 -3.30 -20.24 3.13
CA GLU A 362 -4.16 -21.09 3.96
C GLU A 362 -5.63 -20.84 3.65
N GLY A 363 -6.35 -21.87 3.20
CA GLY A 363 -7.78 -21.81 2.85
C GLY A 363 -8.09 -20.84 1.72
N TRP A 364 -7.15 -20.69 0.77
CA TRP A 364 -7.32 -19.76 -0.34
C TRP A 364 -8.46 -20.14 -1.27
N GLU A 365 -8.76 -21.43 -1.38
CA GLU A 365 -9.84 -22.00 -2.22
C GLU A 365 -11.24 -21.54 -1.80
N ASP A 366 -11.42 -21.29 -0.49
CA ASP A 366 -12.71 -20.91 0.09
C ASP A 366 -12.92 -19.39 0.13
N ARG A 367 -11.93 -18.60 -0.28
CA ARG A 367 -12.02 -17.14 -0.24
C ARG A 367 -12.82 -16.60 -1.41
N PRO A 368 -13.79 -15.74 -1.19
CA PRO A 368 -14.60 -15.14 -2.27
C PRO A 368 -13.79 -14.21 -3.15
N PHE A 369 -12.70 -13.66 -2.61
CA PHE A 369 -11.76 -12.76 -3.29
C PHE A 369 -10.33 -13.07 -2.87
N LEU A 370 -9.42 -13.12 -3.84
CA LEU A 370 -7.99 -13.30 -3.62
C LEU A 370 -7.28 -11.96 -3.80
N ALA A 371 -6.59 -11.52 -2.76
CA ALA A 371 -5.85 -10.28 -2.84
C ALA A 371 -4.66 -10.38 -3.80
N HIS A 372 -4.43 -9.30 -4.51
CA HIS A 372 -3.30 -9.15 -5.42
C HIS A 372 -1.98 -8.83 -4.72
N ILE A 373 -2.02 -8.54 -3.42
CA ILE A 373 -0.85 -8.31 -2.56
C ILE A 373 -0.60 -9.57 -1.77
N ILE A 374 0.57 -10.16 -1.93
CA ILE A 374 0.92 -11.45 -1.32
C ILE A 374 2.23 -11.30 -0.53
N PRO A 375 2.19 -11.38 0.81
CA PRO A 375 3.40 -11.37 1.62
C PRO A 375 4.04 -12.76 1.62
N ILE A 376 5.33 -12.81 1.30
CA ILE A 376 6.15 -14.02 1.41
C ILE A 376 7.19 -13.77 2.48
N SER A 377 7.02 -14.38 3.64
CA SER A 377 7.97 -14.31 4.75
C SER A 377 8.91 -15.52 4.75
N THR A 378 10.12 -15.31 5.22
CA THR A 378 11.16 -16.34 5.38
C THR A 378 11.81 -16.17 6.74
N GLY A 379 12.77 -17.03 7.11
CA GLY A 379 13.69 -16.75 8.22
C GLY A 379 14.37 -15.38 7.99
N GLN A 380 14.59 -14.59 9.05
CA GLN A 380 14.97 -13.17 8.97
C GLN A 380 16.12 -12.86 7.99
N LYS A 381 17.20 -13.64 8.02
CA LYS A 381 18.32 -13.46 7.08
C LYS A 381 18.02 -13.92 5.65
N TYR A 382 17.04 -14.78 5.47
CA TYR A 382 16.72 -15.40 4.19
C TYR A 382 15.88 -14.52 3.28
N THR A 383 15.20 -13.52 3.81
CA THR A 383 14.42 -12.55 3.00
C THR A 383 15.29 -11.89 1.93
N TRP A 384 16.51 -11.46 2.29
CA TRP A 384 17.45 -10.88 1.33
C TRP A 384 18.00 -11.89 0.35
N TRP A 385 18.19 -13.16 0.77
CA TRP A 385 18.71 -14.20 -0.12
C TRP A 385 17.68 -14.58 -1.19
N LEU A 386 16.41 -14.73 -0.80
CA LEU A 386 15.32 -14.93 -1.75
C LEU A 386 15.16 -13.72 -2.69
N TYR A 387 15.23 -12.51 -2.14
CA TYR A 387 15.19 -11.28 -2.95
C TYR A 387 16.30 -11.27 -4.01
N PHE A 388 17.54 -11.55 -3.64
CA PHE A 388 18.65 -11.58 -4.60
C PHE A 388 18.47 -12.66 -5.66
N HIS A 389 17.92 -13.81 -5.28
CA HIS A 389 17.64 -14.91 -6.21
C HIS A 389 16.58 -14.50 -7.25
N LEU A 390 15.45 -13.97 -6.82
CA LEU A 390 14.37 -13.51 -7.69
C LEU A 390 14.82 -12.35 -8.60
N LEU A 391 15.60 -11.42 -8.05
CA LEU A 391 16.15 -10.30 -8.81
C LEU A 391 17.11 -10.78 -9.91
N ALA A 392 17.94 -11.80 -9.61
CA ALA A 392 18.85 -12.39 -10.60
C ALA A 392 18.12 -13.10 -11.74
N LEU A 393 16.89 -13.53 -11.52
CA LEU A 393 16.00 -14.13 -12.51
C LEU A 393 15.05 -13.12 -13.19
N SER A 394 15.34 -11.82 -13.03
CA SER A 394 14.56 -10.73 -13.62
C SER A 394 13.12 -10.62 -13.11
N PHE A 395 12.89 -10.94 -11.85
CA PHE A 395 11.63 -10.66 -11.15
C PHE A 395 11.81 -9.44 -10.23
N CYS A 396 11.01 -8.40 -10.45
CA CYS A 396 11.00 -7.22 -9.58
C CYS A 396 10.03 -7.45 -8.43
N VAL A 397 10.56 -7.67 -7.25
CA VAL A 397 9.85 -7.73 -5.97
C VAL A 397 10.45 -6.71 -5.02
N PHE A 398 9.83 -6.46 -3.88
CA PHE A 398 10.37 -5.52 -2.90
C PHE A 398 10.42 -6.14 -1.49
N PRO A 399 11.61 -6.16 -0.85
CA PRO A 399 11.73 -6.55 0.54
C PRO A 399 11.24 -5.41 1.43
N VAL A 400 10.29 -5.71 2.32
CA VAL A 400 9.75 -4.80 3.31
C VAL A 400 10.25 -5.21 4.68
N GLU A 401 10.89 -4.29 5.39
CA GLU A 401 11.44 -4.50 6.71
C GLU A 401 11.05 -3.37 7.67
N HIS A 402 11.46 -3.50 8.93
CA HIS A 402 11.29 -2.41 9.90
C HIS A 402 11.89 -1.09 9.36
N PRO A 403 11.24 0.07 9.54
CA PRO A 403 10.05 0.35 10.37
C PRO A 403 8.70 0.21 9.63
N VAL A 404 8.67 -0.21 8.37
CA VAL A 404 7.43 -0.35 7.60
C VAL A 404 6.56 -1.49 8.15
N VAL A 405 7.21 -2.56 8.58
CA VAL A 405 6.58 -3.67 9.31
C VAL A 405 7.27 -3.84 10.67
N PRO A 406 6.66 -4.50 11.66
CA PRO A 406 7.28 -4.73 12.96
C PRO A 406 8.63 -5.44 12.86
N LEU A 407 9.51 -5.19 13.83
CA LEU A 407 10.84 -5.81 13.88
C LEU A 407 10.73 -7.34 13.88
N GLY A 408 11.50 -8.01 13.01
CA GLY A 408 11.49 -9.47 12.84
C GLY A 408 10.35 -10.00 11.96
N GLN A 409 9.50 -9.13 11.40
CA GLN A 409 8.42 -9.50 10.50
C GLN A 409 8.69 -9.10 9.03
N GLY A 410 9.96 -9.02 8.65
CA GLY A 410 10.37 -8.74 7.28
C GLY A 410 9.80 -9.76 6.28
N ARG A 411 9.45 -9.28 5.09
CA ARG A 411 8.81 -10.08 4.03
C ARG A 411 9.12 -9.54 2.65
N LEU A 412 9.01 -10.36 1.63
CA LEU A 412 8.85 -9.88 0.26
C LEU A 412 7.38 -9.53 0.03
N ARG A 413 7.11 -8.31 -0.41
CA ARG A 413 5.79 -7.88 -0.82
C ARG A 413 5.64 -8.09 -2.32
N VAL A 414 4.90 -9.11 -2.70
CA VAL A 414 4.59 -9.46 -4.09
C VAL A 414 3.27 -8.82 -4.47
N ILE A 415 3.20 -8.18 -5.63
CA ILE A 415 1.98 -7.58 -6.18
C ILE A 415 1.72 -8.18 -7.56
N LEU A 416 0.54 -8.74 -7.74
CA LEU A 416 0.07 -9.22 -9.04
C LEU A 416 -0.55 -8.06 -9.83
N HIS A 417 -0.23 -7.98 -11.12
CA HIS A 417 -0.67 -6.94 -12.02
C HIS A 417 -1.45 -7.52 -13.20
N ALA A 418 -2.38 -6.75 -13.74
CA ALA A 418 -3.13 -7.14 -14.92
C ALA A 418 -2.26 -7.40 -16.16
N SER A 419 -1.04 -6.87 -16.21
CA SER A 419 -0.07 -7.14 -17.28
C SER A 419 0.79 -8.38 -17.06
N ASN A 420 0.74 -9.03 -15.90
CA ASN A 420 1.43 -10.29 -15.71
C ASN A 420 0.80 -11.38 -16.56
N THR A 421 1.62 -12.34 -17.00
CA THR A 421 1.16 -13.50 -17.74
C THR A 421 1.19 -14.76 -16.87
N GLU A 422 0.40 -15.76 -17.22
CA GLU A 422 0.43 -17.08 -16.56
C GLU A 422 1.84 -17.68 -16.57
N ASP A 423 2.59 -17.56 -17.68
CA ASP A 423 3.99 -17.99 -17.77
C ASP A 423 4.88 -17.26 -16.76
N GLN A 424 4.68 -15.96 -16.56
CA GLN A 424 5.42 -15.20 -15.54
C GLN A 424 5.10 -15.69 -14.13
N ILE A 425 3.83 -16.00 -13.82
CA ILE A 425 3.43 -16.56 -12.52
C ILE A 425 4.09 -17.92 -12.30
N GLN A 426 3.99 -18.82 -13.29
CA GLN A 426 4.59 -20.16 -13.17
C GLN A 426 6.10 -20.07 -12.95
N ARG A 427 6.80 -19.32 -13.78
CA ARG A 427 8.26 -19.13 -13.64
C ARG A 427 8.63 -18.45 -12.30
N PHE A 428 7.77 -17.59 -11.78
CA PHE A 428 8.00 -16.96 -10.49
C PHE A 428 7.90 -17.97 -9.34
N VAL A 429 6.89 -18.84 -9.37
CA VAL A 429 6.74 -19.94 -8.40
C VAL A 429 7.90 -20.93 -8.52
N ASP A 430 8.28 -21.32 -9.74
CA ASP A 430 9.42 -22.20 -9.99
C ASP A 430 10.73 -21.57 -9.44
N ALA A 431 10.91 -20.28 -9.59
CA ALA A 431 12.05 -19.55 -9.04
C ALA A 431 12.06 -19.57 -7.50
N ILE A 432 10.92 -19.40 -6.86
CA ILE A 432 10.81 -19.52 -5.39
C ILE A 432 11.25 -20.92 -4.95
N PHE A 433 10.74 -21.96 -5.60
CA PHE A 433 11.05 -23.33 -5.19
C PHE A 433 12.45 -23.78 -5.57
N SER A 434 13.05 -23.29 -6.64
CA SER A 434 14.46 -23.55 -6.92
C SER A 434 15.37 -22.97 -5.83
N TRP A 435 15.01 -21.82 -5.26
CA TRP A 435 15.68 -21.27 -4.09
C TRP A 435 15.43 -22.12 -2.84
N VAL A 436 14.20 -22.59 -2.61
CA VAL A 436 13.87 -23.47 -1.48
C VAL A 436 14.67 -24.75 -1.52
N GLU A 437 14.78 -25.41 -2.68
CA GLU A 437 15.57 -26.63 -2.86
C GLU A 437 17.05 -26.39 -2.57
N GLU A 438 17.62 -25.29 -3.04
CA GLU A 438 18.99 -24.88 -2.70
C GLU A 438 19.15 -24.70 -1.19
N MET A 439 18.18 -24.06 -0.52
CA MET A 439 18.25 -23.85 0.92
C MET A 439 18.13 -25.13 1.72
N ILE A 440 17.30 -26.07 1.29
CA ILE A 440 17.21 -27.42 1.90
C ILE A 440 18.56 -28.13 1.81
N GLN A 441 19.21 -28.14 0.65
CA GLN A 441 20.53 -28.74 0.48
C GLN A 441 21.61 -28.13 1.39
N ILE A 442 21.54 -26.79 1.58
CA ILE A 442 22.44 -26.07 2.48
C ILE A 442 22.18 -26.48 3.95
N GLU A 443 20.92 -26.53 4.37
CA GLU A 443 20.55 -26.87 5.76
C GLU A 443 20.85 -28.33 6.11
N ASP A 444 20.68 -29.25 5.15
CA ASP A 444 20.96 -30.68 5.31
C ASP A 444 22.45 -31.00 5.19
N GLY A 445 23.29 -30.03 4.84
CA GLY A 445 24.74 -30.22 4.70
C GLY A 445 25.13 -31.07 3.47
N GLU A 446 24.24 -31.14 2.47
CA GLU A 446 24.51 -31.85 1.20
C GLU A 446 25.49 -31.09 0.30
N THR A 447 25.74 -29.81 0.62
CA THR A 447 26.73 -28.95 -0.02
C THR A 447 27.67 -28.34 0.99
N SER A 448 28.89 -27.99 0.56
CA SER A 448 29.85 -27.23 1.40
C SER A 448 29.47 -25.76 1.57
N GLU A 449 28.47 -25.32 0.87
CA GLU A 449 28.03 -23.92 0.89
C GLU A 449 27.18 -23.62 2.10
N THR A 450 27.30 -22.42 2.65
CA THR A 450 26.52 -21.93 3.82
C THR A 450 25.63 -20.74 3.49
N VAL A 451 25.68 -20.28 2.24
CA VAL A 451 24.97 -19.11 1.73
C VAL A 451 24.45 -19.42 0.32
N SER A 452 23.23 -18.99 -0.02
CA SER A 452 22.66 -19.25 -1.34
C SER A 452 23.51 -18.65 -2.49
N HIS A 453 23.47 -19.27 -3.65
CA HIS A 453 24.27 -18.88 -4.81
C HIS A 453 24.10 -17.40 -5.17
N ALA A 454 22.86 -16.93 -5.25
CA ALA A 454 22.58 -15.52 -5.57
C ALA A 454 23.16 -14.57 -4.51
N ALA A 455 22.98 -14.89 -3.24
CA ALA A 455 23.52 -14.09 -2.14
C ALA A 455 25.05 -14.06 -2.14
N ARG A 456 25.71 -15.20 -2.42
CA ARG A 456 27.18 -15.25 -2.56
C ARG A 456 27.70 -14.31 -3.65
N ARG A 457 27.04 -14.28 -4.80
CA ARG A 457 27.39 -13.36 -5.91
C ARG A 457 27.25 -11.89 -5.49
N VAL A 458 26.12 -11.54 -4.87
CA VAL A 458 25.87 -10.18 -4.38
C VAL A 458 26.88 -9.80 -3.30
N TYR A 459 27.15 -10.65 -2.32
CA TYR A 459 28.11 -10.36 -1.25
C TYR A 459 29.56 -10.31 -1.76
N ALA A 460 29.92 -11.11 -2.77
CA ALA A 460 31.23 -11.00 -3.40
C ALA A 460 31.41 -9.63 -4.09
N TRP A 461 30.36 -9.13 -4.76
CA TRP A 461 30.35 -7.79 -5.33
C TRP A 461 30.40 -6.73 -4.22
N MET A 462 29.55 -6.82 -3.18
CA MET A 462 29.55 -5.89 -2.05
C MET A 462 30.94 -5.78 -1.38
N ARG A 463 31.63 -6.89 -1.16
CA ARG A 463 33.00 -6.91 -0.61
C ARG A 463 33.99 -6.17 -1.50
N ARG A 464 33.92 -6.32 -2.83
CA ARG A 464 34.76 -5.59 -3.78
C ARG A 464 34.55 -4.06 -3.68
N GLU A 465 33.27 -3.65 -3.51
CA GLU A 465 32.86 -2.25 -3.39
C GLU A 465 32.99 -1.72 -1.95
N LYS A 466 33.43 -2.54 -0.99
CA LYS A 466 33.49 -2.22 0.46
C LYS A 466 32.14 -1.82 1.07
N LEU A 467 31.08 -2.50 0.65
CA LEU A 467 29.72 -2.30 1.13
C LEU A 467 29.36 -3.33 2.19
N THR A 468 28.41 -3.01 3.11
CA THR A 468 27.97 -3.88 4.21
C THR A 468 26.44 -3.86 4.35
N GLY A 469 25.87 -4.77 5.13
CA GLY A 469 24.45 -4.84 5.41
C GLY A 469 23.71 -5.92 4.62
N TYR A 470 22.36 -5.90 4.67
CA TYR A 470 21.48 -6.74 3.85
C TYR A 470 21.69 -8.25 4.01
N GLY A 471 21.80 -8.70 5.27
CA GLY A 471 22.00 -10.12 5.59
C GLY A 471 23.42 -10.63 5.32
N MET A 472 24.39 -9.76 5.01
CA MET A 472 25.80 -10.09 4.91
C MET A 472 26.36 -10.25 6.33
N ALA A 473 26.88 -11.46 6.65
CA ALA A 473 27.52 -11.78 7.91
C ALA A 473 28.95 -11.20 7.97
#